data_8082cb4d5a3577204a69758886cf5913
#
_entry.id   8082cb4d5a3577204a69758886cf5913
#
_cell.length_a   1.000
_cell.length_b   1.000
_cell.length_c   1.000
_cell.angle_alpha   90.00
_cell.angle_beta   90.00
_cell.angle_gamma   90.00
#
_symmetry.space_group_name_H-M   'P 1'
#
loop_
_entity.id
_entity.type
_entity.pdbx_description
1 polymer ?
#
loop_
_entity_poly.entity_id
_entity_poly.type
_entity_poly.pdbx_seq_one_letter_code
_entity_poly.pdbx_strand_id
1 'polypeptide(L)'
;MTGTTDENGAFDLKFKQLGTYDILFKAAGYDMVSYEGTQFEGDMVGTAVEMQKTVYTFSGVVTDAETKAPIKGVEVYVSDPESGADVMTGTTDENGAFALKFKQLGTYNVLFKAAGYDMVSYEEVPFEGNFDTTVEMQKTVRTFSGTVTDAESHAAIAGASVALYKGEDKVAETTTGADGSFEIKVKDQAVFSLVVKAEGYEDFTFDTIDLTEGDMTDTPIEMTKDNSGVGMLTADGIRVYGTVGAVVVESATEATVRVYNAAGSLVRRADVAGKTRIEGLQRGVYIVNGVKVIVK
;
A
#
# COMPACT_ATOMS: atom_id res chain seq x y z
N MET A 1 0.85 29.79 56.54
CA MET A 1 0.53 28.59 57.33
C MET A 1 0.31 27.47 56.29
N THR A 2 0.74 26.25 56.59
CA THR A 2 0.54 25.08 55.74
C THR A 2 0.08 23.90 56.62
N GLY A 3 -0.75 23.03 56.06
CA GLY A 3 -1.17 21.77 56.65
C GLY A 3 -1.36 20.74 55.57
N THR A 4 -1.46 19.47 55.93
CA THR A 4 -1.76 18.36 55.04
C THR A 4 -3.04 17.66 55.47
N THR A 5 -3.74 17.06 54.55
CA THR A 5 -4.88 16.17 54.87
C THR A 5 -4.35 14.84 55.39
N ASP A 6 -5.16 14.20 56.24
CA ASP A 6 -4.94 12.81 56.69
C ASP A 6 -5.44 11.80 55.61
N GLU A 7 -5.41 10.51 55.95
CA GLU A 7 -5.84 9.41 55.08
C GLU A 7 -7.32 9.46 54.68
N ASN A 8 -8.15 10.18 55.47
CA ASN A 8 -9.57 10.39 55.20
C ASN A 8 -9.88 11.70 54.49
N GLY A 9 -8.82 12.46 54.11
CA GLY A 9 -8.91 13.77 53.48
C GLY A 9 -9.25 14.90 54.47
N ALA A 10 -9.24 14.63 55.78
CA ALA A 10 -9.52 15.66 56.78
C ALA A 10 -8.30 16.58 57.00
N PHE A 11 -8.56 17.85 57.24
CA PHE A 11 -7.53 18.85 57.50
C PHE A 11 -7.92 19.72 58.70
N ASP A 12 -6.93 20.22 59.41
CA ASP A 12 -7.07 21.19 60.51
C ASP A 12 -5.99 22.25 60.35
N LEU A 13 -6.42 23.53 60.18
CA LEU A 13 -5.56 24.67 60.07
C LEU A 13 -5.81 25.60 61.27
N LYS A 14 -4.82 25.76 62.14
CA LYS A 14 -4.92 26.60 63.35
C LYS A 14 -4.42 28.00 63.09
N PHE A 15 -5.30 28.97 63.17
CA PHE A 15 -5.00 30.39 63.04
C PHE A 15 -4.67 31.02 64.38
N LYS A 16 -3.64 31.86 64.43
CA LYS A 16 -3.27 32.61 65.61
C LYS A 16 -4.06 33.91 65.78
N GLN A 17 -4.60 34.41 64.69
CA GLN A 17 -5.37 35.65 64.61
C GLN A 17 -6.57 35.46 63.69
N LEU A 18 -7.69 36.08 64.04
CA LEU A 18 -8.82 36.23 63.13
C LEU A 18 -8.48 37.26 62.06
N GLY A 19 -9.13 37.13 60.92
CA GLY A 19 -8.88 38.01 59.78
C GLY A 19 -9.19 37.36 58.44
N THR A 20 -8.79 38.01 57.37
CA THR A 20 -9.00 37.57 55.99
C THR A 20 -7.76 36.84 55.48
N TYR A 21 -7.95 35.67 54.91
CA TYR A 21 -6.87 34.83 54.41
C TYR A 21 -7.23 34.24 53.03
N ASP A 22 -6.21 34.04 52.19
CA ASP A 22 -6.32 33.23 51.03
C ASP A 22 -5.94 31.79 51.36
N ILE A 23 -6.79 30.85 50.95
CA ILE A 23 -6.62 29.42 51.21
C ILE A 23 -6.39 28.72 49.89
N LEU A 24 -5.37 27.89 49.84
CA LEU A 24 -4.98 27.17 48.66
C LEU A 24 -4.85 25.68 48.96
N PHE A 25 -5.59 24.86 48.21
CA PHE A 25 -5.53 23.39 48.26
C PHE A 25 -4.78 22.88 47.03
N LYS A 26 -3.77 22.05 47.25
CA LYS A 26 -2.94 21.42 46.20
C LYS A 26 -2.82 19.94 46.50
N ALA A 27 -3.04 19.12 45.51
CA ALA A 27 -2.75 17.69 45.54
C ALA A 27 -2.18 17.26 44.16
N ALA A 28 -1.30 16.29 44.18
CA ALA A 28 -0.74 15.76 42.92
C ALA A 28 -1.89 15.10 42.12
N GLY A 29 -1.98 15.44 40.83
CA GLY A 29 -3.02 14.92 39.92
C GLY A 29 -4.42 15.56 40.10
N TYR A 30 -4.51 16.67 40.86
CA TYR A 30 -5.74 17.43 41.01
C TYR A 30 -5.52 18.90 40.66
N ASP A 31 -6.57 19.52 40.16
CA ASP A 31 -6.58 20.94 39.91
C ASP A 31 -6.55 21.68 41.27
N MET A 32 -5.77 22.75 41.26
CA MET A 32 -5.65 23.59 42.46
C MET A 32 -6.97 24.30 42.74
N VAL A 33 -7.39 24.28 44.00
CA VAL A 33 -8.55 25.03 44.47
C VAL A 33 -8.09 26.17 45.34
N SER A 34 -8.52 27.40 45.04
CA SER A 34 -8.20 28.61 45.83
C SER A 34 -9.49 29.30 46.25
N TYR A 35 -9.46 29.76 47.49
CA TYR A 35 -10.45 30.67 48.06
C TYR A 35 -9.74 31.94 48.48
N GLU A 36 -9.98 33.03 47.77
CA GLU A 36 -9.40 34.33 48.06
C GLU A 36 -10.26 35.14 49.01
N GLY A 37 -9.64 35.86 49.91
CA GLY A 37 -10.35 36.75 50.82
C GLY A 37 -11.29 36.09 51.79
N THR A 38 -11.04 34.82 52.19
CA THR A 38 -11.86 34.09 53.14
C THR A 38 -11.77 34.72 54.55
N GLN A 39 -12.91 35.17 55.10
CA GLN A 39 -12.95 35.82 56.39
C GLN A 39 -13.13 34.81 57.49
N PHE A 40 -12.24 34.80 58.49
CA PHE A 40 -12.30 33.95 59.66
C PHE A 40 -12.67 34.81 60.86
N GLU A 41 -13.89 34.68 61.35
CA GLU A 41 -14.45 35.33 62.53
C GLU A 41 -14.50 34.42 63.76
N GLY A 42 -14.18 33.15 63.58
CA GLY A 42 -14.13 32.09 64.57
C GLY A 42 -13.75 30.76 63.93
N ASP A 43 -13.93 29.64 64.66
CA ASP A 43 -13.65 28.31 64.13
C ASP A 43 -14.61 27.97 62.97
N MET A 44 -14.06 27.55 61.86
CA MET A 44 -14.80 27.00 60.74
C MET A 44 -14.66 25.47 60.74
N VAL A 45 -15.76 24.78 60.97
CA VAL A 45 -15.79 23.31 61.02
C VAL A 45 -16.74 22.76 59.95
N GLY A 46 -16.43 21.56 59.45
CA GLY A 46 -17.25 20.86 58.47
C GLY A 46 -17.19 21.42 57.05
N THR A 47 -16.12 22.21 56.72
CA THR A 47 -15.90 22.69 55.36
C THR A 47 -15.42 21.53 54.47
N ALA A 48 -16.17 21.24 53.42
CA ALA A 48 -15.78 20.28 52.40
C ALA A 48 -15.17 21.02 51.19
N VAL A 49 -14.08 20.50 50.70
CA VAL A 49 -13.42 20.99 49.47
C VAL A 49 -13.35 19.85 48.46
N GLU A 50 -13.99 20.06 47.34
CA GLU A 50 -13.95 19.11 46.24
C GLU A 50 -12.85 19.52 45.27
N MET A 51 -11.92 18.59 45.01
CA MET A 51 -10.86 18.79 44.04
C MET A 51 -11.14 17.93 42.81
N GLN A 52 -11.01 18.54 41.61
CA GLN A 52 -11.16 17.83 40.35
C GLN A 52 -9.83 17.23 39.93
N LYS A 53 -9.84 16.00 39.41
CA LYS A 53 -8.63 15.41 38.80
C LYS A 53 -8.23 16.22 37.57
N THR A 54 -6.97 16.61 37.51
CA THR A 54 -6.40 17.33 36.37
C THR A 54 -6.55 16.48 35.11
N VAL A 55 -7.05 17.12 34.06
CA VAL A 55 -7.17 16.50 32.73
C VAL A 55 -6.02 16.96 31.87
N TYR A 56 -5.23 16.00 31.45
CA TYR A 56 -4.13 16.22 30.51
C TYR A 56 -4.56 15.83 29.08
N THR A 57 -3.83 16.31 28.09
CA THR A 57 -4.10 16.01 26.69
C THR A 57 -2.83 15.42 26.02
N PHE A 58 -2.99 14.28 25.38
CA PHE A 58 -2.05 13.76 24.40
C PHE A 58 -2.58 14.10 23.01
N SER A 59 -1.87 14.93 22.28
CA SER A 59 -2.26 15.43 20.97
C SER A 59 -1.14 15.27 19.96
N GLY A 60 -1.48 15.43 18.69
CA GLY A 60 -0.48 15.44 17.63
C GLY A 60 -1.09 15.38 16.25
N VAL A 61 -0.19 15.24 15.26
CA VAL A 61 -0.54 15.10 13.85
C VAL A 61 0.16 13.88 13.27
N VAL A 62 -0.58 13.10 12.48
CA VAL A 62 -0.05 11.95 11.76
C VAL A 62 -0.02 12.26 10.26
N THR A 63 1.12 12.06 9.63
CA THR A 63 1.36 12.35 8.21
C THR A 63 1.98 11.18 7.48
N ASP A 64 1.75 11.12 6.18
CA ASP A 64 2.46 10.24 5.26
C ASP A 64 3.94 10.63 5.20
N ALA A 65 4.83 9.68 5.44
CA ALA A 65 6.27 9.95 5.55
C ALA A 65 6.91 10.45 4.25
N GLU A 66 6.33 10.13 3.09
CA GLU A 66 6.85 10.50 1.78
C GLU A 66 6.27 11.83 1.29
N THR A 67 4.95 11.95 1.33
CA THR A 67 4.22 13.11 0.78
C THR A 67 4.00 14.23 1.79
N LYS A 68 4.16 13.95 3.09
CA LYS A 68 3.83 14.83 4.23
C LYS A 68 2.34 15.21 4.30
N ALA A 69 1.51 14.56 3.51
CA ALA A 69 0.06 14.75 3.58
C ALA A 69 -0.51 14.19 4.89
N PRO A 70 -1.52 14.85 5.49
CA PRO A 70 -2.17 14.36 6.69
C PRO A 70 -2.91 13.04 6.42
N ILE A 71 -2.88 12.13 7.40
CA ILE A 71 -3.58 10.85 7.32
C ILE A 71 -4.79 10.89 8.23
N LYS A 72 -6.00 10.87 7.62
CA LYS A 72 -7.27 10.75 8.31
C LYS A 72 -7.53 9.30 8.75
N GLY A 73 -8.18 9.13 9.91
CA GLY A 73 -8.67 7.83 10.37
C GLY A 73 -7.59 6.90 10.91
N VAL A 74 -6.41 7.41 11.22
CA VAL A 74 -5.40 6.65 11.95
C VAL A 74 -5.94 6.32 13.33
N GLU A 75 -6.01 5.05 13.67
CA GLU A 75 -6.35 4.58 15.00
C GLU A 75 -5.14 4.79 15.93
N VAL A 76 -5.37 5.47 17.04
CA VAL A 76 -4.37 5.74 18.08
C VAL A 76 -4.77 4.96 19.32
N TYR A 77 -3.90 4.05 19.74
CA TYR A 77 -4.07 3.24 20.95
C TYR A 77 -3.01 3.63 21.96
N VAL A 78 -3.42 3.84 23.19
CA VAL A 78 -2.53 4.02 24.33
C VAL A 78 -2.85 2.91 25.32
N SER A 79 -1.88 2.06 25.64
CA SER A 79 -2.07 0.90 26.48
C SER A 79 -1.11 0.89 27.68
N ASP A 80 -1.54 0.22 28.72
CA ASP A 80 -0.71 -0.05 29.89
C ASP A 80 0.39 -1.07 29.52
N PRO A 81 1.68 -0.77 29.79
CA PRO A 81 2.79 -1.62 29.35
C PRO A 81 2.86 -2.98 30.04
N GLU A 82 2.28 -3.13 31.24
CA GLU A 82 2.33 -4.39 31.99
C GLU A 82 1.18 -5.33 31.61
N SER A 83 -0.04 -4.79 31.50
CA SER A 83 -1.25 -5.57 31.21
C SER A 83 -1.58 -5.66 29.71
N GLY A 84 -1.06 -4.73 28.91
CA GLY A 84 -1.41 -4.57 27.49
C GLY A 84 -2.84 -4.04 27.26
N ALA A 85 -3.55 -3.67 28.33
CA ALA A 85 -4.91 -3.17 28.23
C ALA A 85 -4.95 -1.75 27.67
N ASP A 86 -5.87 -1.47 26.75
CA ASP A 86 -6.09 -0.14 26.22
C ASP A 86 -6.63 0.79 27.32
N VAL A 87 -5.93 1.91 27.52
CA VAL A 87 -6.28 2.97 28.47
C VAL A 87 -7.01 4.10 27.76
N MET A 88 -6.62 4.40 26.56
CA MET A 88 -7.21 5.42 25.70
C MET A 88 -7.15 4.98 24.24
N THR A 89 -8.18 5.35 23.49
CA THR A 89 -8.20 5.17 22.04
C THR A 89 -8.78 6.40 21.36
N GLY A 90 -8.41 6.63 20.12
CA GLY A 90 -8.97 7.69 19.30
C GLY A 90 -8.58 7.54 17.82
N THR A 91 -9.02 8.49 17.01
CA THR A 91 -8.72 8.50 15.60
C THR A 91 -8.32 9.90 15.14
N THR A 92 -7.49 9.98 14.09
CA THR A 92 -7.15 11.27 13.48
C THR A 92 -8.28 11.83 12.63
N ASP A 93 -8.42 13.14 12.63
CA ASP A 93 -9.37 13.89 11.81
C ASP A 93 -8.87 14.09 10.35
N GLU A 94 -9.54 14.95 9.58
CA GLU A 94 -9.21 15.25 8.18
C GLU A 94 -7.85 15.94 8.00
N ASN A 95 -7.34 16.56 9.07
CA ASN A 95 -6.03 17.21 9.09
C ASN A 95 -4.94 16.29 9.70
N GLY A 96 -5.25 15.00 9.90
CA GLY A 96 -4.37 14.06 10.56
C GLY A 96 -4.21 14.31 12.06
N ALA A 97 -4.98 15.23 12.64
CA ALA A 97 -4.86 15.63 14.05
C ALA A 97 -5.64 14.69 14.98
N PHE A 98 -5.09 14.43 16.15
CA PHE A 98 -5.76 13.72 17.24
C PHE A 98 -5.57 14.43 18.58
N ALA A 99 -6.48 14.20 19.51
CA ALA A 99 -6.40 14.71 20.88
C ALA A 99 -7.10 13.76 21.85
N LEU A 100 -6.32 13.07 22.67
CA LEU A 100 -6.79 12.13 23.70
C LEU A 100 -6.65 12.75 25.08
N LYS A 101 -7.71 12.63 25.91
CA LYS A 101 -7.72 13.17 27.27
C LYS A 101 -7.45 12.06 28.28
N PHE A 102 -6.58 12.34 29.25
CA PHE A 102 -6.23 11.41 30.31
C PHE A 102 -6.13 12.11 31.67
N LYS A 103 -6.20 11.32 32.75
CA LYS A 103 -6.18 11.85 34.13
C LYS A 103 -5.07 11.23 34.98
N GLN A 104 -4.43 10.19 34.48
CA GLN A 104 -3.41 9.47 35.22
C GLN A 104 -2.08 9.63 34.51
N LEU A 105 -1.10 10.22 35.19
CA LEU A 105 0.29 10.27 34.75
C LEU A 105 0.92 8.87 34.88
N GLY A 106 1.87 8.57 34.04
CA GLY A 106 2.51 7.24 34.05
C GLY A 106 3.24 6.97 32.75
N THR A 107 3.64 5.71 32.58
CA THR A 107 4.30 5.23 31.38
C THR A 107 3.33 4.38 30.57
N TYR A 108 3.27 4.57 29.27
CA TYR A 108 2.31 3.90 28.39
C TYR A 108 2.98 3.47 27.08
N ASN A 109 2.43 2.43 26.45
CA ASN A 109 2.72 2.11 25.07
C ASN A 109 1.75 2.84 24.14
N VAL A 110 2.26 3.34 23.00
CA VAL A 110 1.44 4.07 22.02
C VAL A 110 1.56 3.38 20.68
N LEU A 111 0.43 3.08 20.03
CA LEU A 111 0.35 2.44 18.73
C LEU A 111 -0.49 3.28 17.79
N PHE A 112 0.02 3.50 16.58
CA PHE A 112 -0.67 4.13 15.46
C PHE A 112 -0.90 3.09 14.36
N LYS A 113 -2.15 2.92 13.93
CA LYS A 113 -2.55 1.96 12.90
C LYS A 113 -3.45 2.61 11.87
N ALA A 114 -3.13 2.39 10.59
CA ALA A 114 -3.96 2.85 9.47
C ALA A 114 -3.90 1.84 8.33
N ALA A 115 -5.01 1.68 7.59
CA ALA A 115 -5.03 0.83 6.40
C ALA A 115 -4.05 1.37 5.36
N GLY A 116 -3.23 0.50 4.78
CA GLY A 116 -2.24 0.87 3.78
C GLY A 116 -0.93 1.46 4.32
N TYR A 117 -0.76 1.49 5.63
CA TYR A 117 0.44 1.98 6.29
C TYR A 117 1.02 0.96 7.26
N ASP A 118 2.32 0.97 7.42
CA ASP A 118 3.00 0.21 8.46
C ASP A 118 2.65 0.78 9.83
N MET A 119 2.43 -0.09 10.80
CA MET A 119 2.14 0.33 12.18
C MET A 119 3.35 1.05 12.77
N VAL A 120 3.10 2.12 13.53
CA VAL A 120 4.12 2.82 14.30
C VAL A 120 3.84 2.62 15.77
N SER A 121 4.81 2.09 16.51
CA SER A 121 4.69 1.85 17.95
C SER A 121 5.81 2.52 18.72
N TYR A 122 5.47 3.01 19.89
CA TYR A 122 6.39 3.53 20.89
C TYR A 122 6.11 2.83 22.20
N GLU A 123 7.14 2.24 22.78
CA GLU A 123 7.04 1.55 24.06
C GLU A 123 7.54 2.44 25.19
N GLU A 124 6.91 2.29 26.37
CA GLU A 124 7.31 2.96 27.61
C GLU A 124 7.42 4.50 27.51
N VAL A 125 6.47 5.14 26.82
CA VAL A 125 6.41 6.60 26.68
C VAL A 125 5.96 7.22 28.01
N PRO A 126 6.76 8.14 28.62
CA PRO A 126 6.37 8.81 29.86
C PRO A 126 5.34 9.93 29.59
N PHE A 127 4.16 9.82 30.19
CA PHE A 127 3.11 10.85 30.18
C PHE A 127 3.20 11.64 31.51
N GLU A 128 3.94 12.76 31.50
CA GLU A 128 4.20 13.58 32.66
C GLU A 128 3.33 14.85 32.71
N GLY A 129 2.48 15.05 31.71
CA GLY A 129 1.60 16.21 31.56
C GLY A 129 1.00 16.25 30.15
N ASN A 130 0.62 17.44 29.68
CA ASN A 130 0.23 17.64 28.29
C ASN A 130 1.40 17.29 27.37
N PHE A 131 1.11 16.56 26.32
CA PHE A 131 2.12 16.04 25.41
C PHE A 131 1.62 16.19 23.96
N ASP A 132 2.47 16.70 23.07
CA ASP A 132 2.20 16.88 21.65
C ASP A 132 3.26 16.18 20.81
N THR A 133 2.87 15.55 19.70
CA THR A 133 3.80 14.79 18.85
C THR A 133 3.44 14.88 17.38
N THR A 134 4.42 14.63 16.53
CA THR A 134 4.21 14.39 15.09
C THR A 134 4.67 12.98 14.75
N VAL A 135 3.82 12.24 14.07
CA VAL A 135 4.09 10.85 13.68
C VAL A 135 4.08 10.76 12.16
N GLU A 136 5.10 10.15 11.61
CA GLU A 136 5.19 9.86 10.18
C GLU A 136 4.98 8.36 9.96
N MET A 137 4.01 7.99 9.10
CA MET A 137 3.73 6.59 8.76
C MET A 137 4.18 6.30 7.34
N GLN A 138 4.84 5.16 7.14
CA GLN A 138 5.27 4.66 5.84
C GLN A 138 4.12 3.86 5.21
N LYS A 139 3.90 4.04 3.90
CA LYS A 139 3.00 3.15 3.16
C LYS A 139 3.56 1.74 3.13
N THR A 140 2.71 0.77 3.45
CA THR A 140 3.06 -0.64 3.35
C THR A 140 3.38 -1.01 1.91
N VAL A 141 4.53 -1.63 1.70
CA VAL A 141 4.94 -2.15 0.40
C VAL A 141 4.43 -3.58 0.27
N ARG A 142 3.73 -3.88 -0.83
CA ARG A 142 3.30 -5.22 -1.21
C ARG A 142 4.15 -5.77 -2.34
N THR A 143 4.45 -7.05 -2.27
CA THR A 143 5.25 -7.76 -3.27
C THR A 143 4.38 -8.71 -4.07
N PHE A 144 4.48 -8.62 -5.39
CA PHE A 144 3.99 -9.63 -6.33
C PHE A 144 5.18 -10.26 -7.04
N SER A 145 5.36 -11.57 -6.89
CA SER A 145 6.48 -12.28 -7.50
C SER A 145 6.07 -13.65 -8.04
N GLY A 146 6.89 -14.18 -8.94
CA GLY A 146 6.63 -15.48 -9.54
C GLY A 146 7.62 -15.84 -10.62
N THR A 147 7.23 -16.81 -11.45
CA THR A 147 8.02 -17.28 -12.58
C THR A 147 7.16 -17.35 -13.84
N VAL A 148 7.77 -16.99 -14.97
CA VAL A 148 7.14 -17.08 -16.29
C VAL A 148 7.81 -18.20 -17.07
N THR A 149 7.02 -19.16 -17.53
CA THR A 149 7.49 -20.35 -18.25
C THR A 149 6.68 -20.60 -19.52
N ASP A 150 7.27 -21.35 -20.44
CA ASP A 150 6.59 -21.87 -21.62
C ASP A 150 5.62 -23.01 -21.24
N ALA A 151 4.38 -22.92 -21.65
CA ALA A 151 3.32 -23.84 -21.24
C ALA A 151 3.54 -25.30 -21.72
N GLU A 152 4.32 -25.53 -22.77
CA GLU A 152 4.58 -26.88 -23.30
C GLU A 152 5.88 -27.48 -22.76
N SER A 153 6.97 -26.70 -22.80
CA SER A 153 8.30 -27.18 -22.43
C SER A 153 8.67 -26.93 -20.99
N HIS A 154 7.90 -26.09 -20.27
CA HIS A 154 8.17 -25.56 -18.92
C HIS A 154 9.53 -24.84 -18.81
N ALA A 155 10.12 -24.48 -19.94
CA ALA A 155 11.34 -23.69 -19.95
C ALA A 155 11.09 -22.25 -19.48
N ALA A 156 12.02 -21.69 -18.73
CA ALA A 156 11.96 -20.31 -18.28
C ALA A 156 11.93 -19.33 -19.46
N ILE A 157 11.10 -18.30 -19.36
CA ILE A 157 11.03 -17.22 -20.34
C ILE A 157 11.72 -15.98 -19.76
N ALA A 158 12.94 -15.72 -20.25
CA ALA A 158 13.71 -14.53 -19.87
C ALA A 158 13.27 -13.30 -20.68
N GLY A 159 13.30 -12.12 -20.05
CA GLY A 159 12.99 -10.84 -20.71
C GLY A 159 11.50 -10.62 -21.00
N ALA A 160 10.61 -11.44 -20.46
CA ALA A 160 9.17 -11.18 -20.53
C ALA A 160 8.84 -9.92 -19.72
N SER A 161 8.07 -9.00 -20.30
CA SER A 161 7.52 -7.84 -19.56
C SER A 161 6.35 -8.29 -18.73
N VAL A 162 6.38 -7.97 -17.42
CA VAL A 162 5.34 -8.26 -16.44
C VAL A 162 4.83 -6.93 -15.90
N ALA A 163 3.57 -6.59 -16.16
CA ALA A 163 3.01 -5.30 -15.79
C ALA A 163 1.70 -5.43 -14.99
N LEU A 164 1.58 -4.65 -13.92
CA LEU A 164 0.37 -4.51 -13.12
C LEU A 164 -0.37 -3.24 -13.48
N TYR A 165 -1.70 -3.36 -13.59
CA TYR A 165 -2.60 -2.25 -13.89
C TYR A 165 -3.67 -2.11 -12.81
N LYS A 166 -4.06 -0.87 -12.52
CA LYS A 166 -5.23 -0.53 -11.70
C LYS A 166 -6.24 0.19 -12.59
N GLY A 167 -7.25 -0.56 -13.06
CA GLY A 167 -8.08 -0.13 -14.18
C GLY A 167 -7.26 -0.04 -15.47
N GLU A 168 -7.21 1.14 -16.09
CA GLU A 168 -6.44 1.39 -17.32
C GLU A 168 -5.01 1.88 -17.04
N ASP A 169 -4.71 2.28 -15.81
CA ASP A 169 -3.42 2.85 -15.44
C ASP A 169 -2.38 1.76 -15.13
N LYS A 170 -1.25 1.80 -15.84
CA LYS A 170 -0.10 0.96 -15.52
C LYS A 170 0.57 1.47 -14.24
N VAL A 171 0.54 0.64 -13.17
CA VAL A 171 1.06 0.99 -11.85
C VAL A 171 2.52 0.61 -11.70
N ALA A 172 2.89 -0.57 -12.20
CA ALA A 172 4.25 -1.08 -12.10
C ALA A 172 4.56 -2.05 -13.23
N GLU A 173 5.83 -2.19 -13.56
CA GLU A 173 6.33 -3.10 -14.59
C GLU A 173 7.74 -3.59 -14.23
N THR A 174 8.02 -4.83 -14.56
CA THR A 174 9.36 -5.44 -14.47
C THR A 174 9.60 -6.36 -15.66
N THR A 175 10.79 -6.93 -15.76
CA THR A 175 11.12 -7.96 -16.75
C THR A 175 11.63 -9.20 -16.05
N THR A 176 11.33 -10.38 -16.62
CA THR A 176 11.79 -11.65 -16.05
C THR A 176 13.29 -11.81 -16.20
N GLY A 177 13.92 -12.40 -15.18
CA GLY A 177 15.32 -12.83 -15.18
C GLY A 177 15.59 -14.01 -16.10
N ALA A 178 16.85 -14.46 -16.15
CA ALA A 178 17.27 -15.59 -16.97
C ALA A 178 16.58 -16.92 -16.58
N ASP A 179 16.14 -17.03 -15.36
CA ASP A 179 15.40 -18.16 -14.78
C ASP A 179 13.87 -18.00 -14.87
N GLY A 180 13.40 -16.95 -15.58
CA GLY A 180 11.98 -16.61 -15.70
C GLY A 180 11.40 -15.94 -14.46
N SER A 181 12.16 -15.71 -13.40
CA SER A 181 11.67 -15.07 -12.17
C SER A 181 11.39 -13.58 -12.35
N PHE A 182 10.41 -13.07 -11.60
CA PHE A 182 10.11 -11.64 -11.53
C PHE A 182 9.68 -11.23 -10.12
N GLU A 183 9.90 -9.96 -9.80
CA GLU A 183 9.40 -9.31 -8.58
C GLU A 183 8.91 -7.90 -8.92
N ILE A 184 7.71 -7.56 -8.44
CA ILE A 184 7.11 -6.23 -8.52
C ILE A 184 6.74 -5.78 -7.11
N LYS A 185 7.11 -4.55 -6.74
CA LYS A 185 6.73 -3.92 -5.48
C LYS A 185 5.79 -2.75 -5.74
N VAL A 186 4.66 -2.74 -5.01
CA VAL A 186 3.65 -1.68 -5.06
C VAL A 186 3.35 -1.16 -3.66
N LYS A 187 3.04 0.13 -3.55
CA LYS A 187 2.64 0.78 -2.29
C LYS A 187 1.11 0.82 -2.12
N ASP A 188 0.37 0.55 -3.18
CA ASP A 188 -1.09 0.48 -3.14
C ASP A 188 -1.55 -0.92 -2.73
N GLN A 189 -2.36 -0.99 -1.69
CA GLN A 189 -3.08 -2.20 -1.30
C GLN A 189 -4.39 -2.25 -2.10
N ALA A 190 -4.36 -2.93 -3.23
CA ALA A 190 -5.47 -2.98 -4.17
C ALA A 190 -5.51 -4.30 -4.95
N VAL A 191 -6.58 -4.47 -5.71
CA VAL A 191 -6.68 -5.51 -6.73
C VAL A 191 -6.17 -4.92 -8.05
N PHE A 192 -5.28 -5.66 -8.71
CA PHE A 192 -4.67 -5.29 -9.98
C PHE A 192 -5.01 -6.30 -11.07
N SER A 193 -4.96 -5.86 -12.32
CA SER A 193 -4.86 -6.77 -13.46
C SER A 193 -3.40 -6.92 -13.89
N LEU A 194 -3.05 -8.10 -14.35
CA LEU A 194 -1.74 -8.50 -14.80
C LEU A 194 -1.73 -8.62 -16.31
N VAL A 195 -0.69 -8.08 -16.95
CA VAL A 195 -0.40 -8.31 -18.37
C VAL A 195 1.05 -8.78 -18.48
N VAL A 196 1.25 -9.95 -19.10
CA VAL A 196 2.60 -10.46 -19.39
C VAL A 196 2.78 -10.58 -20.90
N LYS A 197 3.90 -10.08 -21.40
CA LYS A 197 4.25 -10.08 -22.82
C LYS A 197 5.65 -10.61 -23.03
N ALA A 198 5.81 -11.53 -23.99
CA ALA A 198 7.10 -12.05 -24.40
C ALA A 198 7.15 -12.25 -25.93
N GLU A 199 8.33 -12.07 -26.53
CA GLU A 199 8.48 -12.28 -27.95
C GLU A 199 8.24 -13.74 -28.34
N GLY A 200 7.33 -13.96 -29.29
CA GLY A 200 6.94 -15.31 -29.75
C GLY A 200 5.88 -16.00 -28.91
N TYR A 201 5.28 -15.30 -27.95
CA TYR A 201 4.20 -15.79 -27.10
C TYR A 201 2.94 -14.93 -27.25
N GLU A 202 1.79 -15.53 -26.97
CA GLU A 202 0.54 -14.81 -26.84
C GLU A 202 0.56 -13.96 -25.55
N ASP A 203 -0.06 -12.76 -25.58
CA ASP A 203 -0.19 -11.94 -24.39
C ASP A 203 -0.98 -12.70 -23.31
N PHE A 204 -0.40 -12.86 -22.13
CA PHE A 204 -1.11 -13.42 -20.97
C PHE A 204 -1.74 -12.30 -20.17
N THR A 205 -3.02 -12.44 -19.83
CA THR A 205 -3.75 -11.48 -19.00
C THR A 205 -4.47 -12.18 -17.87
N PHE A 206 -4.46 -11.56 -16.69
CA PHE A 206 -5.20 -12.05 -15.52
C PHE A 206 -5.77 -10.86 -14.75
N ASP A 207 -7.06 -10.88 -14.43
CA ASP A 207 -7.79 -9.68 -13.96
C ASP A 207 -7.78 -9.50 -12.44
N THR A 208 -7.24 -10.45 -11.67
CA THR A 208 -7.40 -10.44 -10.20
C THR A 208 -6.10 -10.80 -9.48
N ILE A 209 -5.16 -9.86 -9.41
CA ILE A 209 -4.02 -9.93 -8.50
C ILE A 209 -4.40 -9.14 -7.25
N ASP A 210 -4.76 -9.84 -6.18
CA ASP A 210 -5.23 -9.24 -4.94
C ASP A 210 -4.07 -9.05 -3.95
N LEU A 211 -3.65 -7.80 -3.77
CA LEU A 211 -2.62 -7.39 -2.81
C LEU A 211 -3.19 -6.56 -1.66
N THR A 212 -4.50 -6.67 -1.37
CA THR A 212 -5.15 -5.92 -0.29
C THR A 212 -4.69 -6.40 1.09
N GLU A 213 -4.60 -7.72 1.28
CA GLU A 213 -4.33 -8.32 2.60
C GLU A 213 -2.87 -8.77 2.77
N GLY A 214 -2.12 -9.01 1.68
CA GLY A 214 -0.77 -9.55 1.78
C GLY A 214 0.01 -9.53 0.47
N ASP A 215 1.21 -10.08 0.54
CA ASP A 215 2.04 -10.35 -0.62
C ASP A 215 1.51 -11.57 -1.39
N MET A 216 1.72 -11.58 -2.70
CA MET A 216 1.46 -12.73 -3.55
C MET A 216 2.80 -13.18 -4.16
N THR A 217 3.34 -14.28 -3.67
CA THR A 217 4.65 -14.80 -4.07
C THR A 217 4.53 -16.15 -4.77
N ASP A 218 5.61 -16.56 -5.44
CA ASP A 218 5.73 -17.86 -6.11
C ASP A 218 4.61 -18.16 -7.12
N THR A 219 4.09 -17.11 -7.78
CA THR A 219 3.00 -17.25 -8.76
C THR A 219 3.51 -17.82 -10.08
N PRO A 220 3.10 -19.02 -10.47
CA PRO A 220 3.46 -19.56 -11.78
C PRO A 220 2.63 -18.92 -12.89
N ILE A 221 3.28 -18.49 -13.95
CA ILE A 221 2.65 -17.95 -15.15
C ILE A 221 3.13 -18.78 -16.33
N GLU A 222 2.21 -19.44 -17.00
CA GLU A 222 2.50 -20.26 -18.18
C GLU A 222 2.05 -19.52 -19.44
N MET A 223 2.96 -19.23 -20.34
CA MET A 223 2.66 -18.55 -21.60
C MET A 223 2.62 -19.52 -22.76
N THR A 224 1.59 -19.39 -23.57
CA THR A 224 1.41 -20.17 -24.80
C THR A 224 2.19 -19.51 -25.95
N LYS A 225 2.94 -20.30 -26.70
CA LYS A 225 3.61 -19.81 -27.91
C LYS A 225 2.60 -19.21 -28.88
N ASP A 226 2.94 -18.04 -29.40
CA ASP A 226 2.19 -17.44 -30.48
C ASP A 226 2.41 -18.26 -31.78
N ASN A 227 1.62 -19.33 -31.91
CA ASN A 227 1.65 -20.20 -33.10
C ASN A 227 1.09 -19.52 -34.37
N SER A 228 0.63 -18.25 -34.28
CA SER A 228 0.25 -17.48 -35.47
C SER A 228 1.45 -17.19 -36.39
N GLY A 229 2.66 -17.31 -35.83
CA GLY A 229 3.94 -17.22 -36.55
C GLY A 229 4.67 -18.56 -36.75
N VAL A 230 4.04 -19.73 -36.50
CA VAL A 230 4.65 -21.00 -36.89
C VAL A 230 4.81 -20.99 -38.39
N GLY A 231 6.03 -20.75 -38.80
CA GLY A 231 6.38 -20.78 -40.22
C GLY A 231 6.13 -22.17 -40.76
N MET A 232 5.03 -22.33 -41.49
CA MET A 232 4.84 -23.55 -42.26
C MET A 232 5.76 -23.55 -43.48
N LEU A 233 6.46 -24.63 -43.64
CA LEU A 233 7.29 -24.81 -44.86
C LEU A 233 6.35 -25.03 -46.06
N THR A 234 6.58 -24.27 -47.14
CA THR A 234 5.99 -24.56 -48.42
C THR A 234 6.65 -25.80 -49.05
N ALA A 235 6.05 -26.35 -50.09
CA ALA A 235 6.65 -27.45 -50.85
C ALA A 235 8.07 -27.14 -51.38
N ASP A 236 8.36 -25.84 -51.55
CA ASP A 236 9.67 -25.35 -52.06
C ASP A 236 10.66 -25.01 -50.90
N GLY A 237 10.37 -25.41 -49.67
CA GLY A 237 11.23 -25.17 -48.49
C GLY A 237 11.25 -23.72 -47.97
N ILE A 238 10.34 -22.89 -48.44
CA ILE A 238 10.19 -21.50 -47.97
C ILE A 238 9.34 -21.50 -46.70
N ARG A 239 9.81 -20.83 -45.67
CA ARG A 239 9.05 -20.65 -44.41
C ARG A 239 8.16 -19.41 -44.50
N VAL A 240 6.88 -19.55 -44.19
CA VAL A 240 5.91 -18.44 -44.21
C VAL A 240 5.07 -18.41 -42.93
N TYR A 241 4.86 -17.19 -42.39
CA TYR A 241 4.01 -16.99 -41.24
C TYR A 241 3.37 -15.60 -41.27
N GLY A 242 2.20 -15.49 -40.63
CA GLY A 242 1.49 -14.23 -40.47
C GLY A 242 1.91 -13.47 -39.22
N THR A 243 1.86 -12.15 -39.31
CA THR A 243 2.06 -11.21 -38.20
C THR A 243 0.99 -10.13 -38.26
N VAL A 244 1.06 -9.12 -37.39
CA VAL A 244 0.15 -7.97 -37.44
C VAL A 244 0.38 -7.19 -38.75
N GLY A 245 -0.65 -7.12 -39.60
CA GLY A 245 -0.66 -6.38 -40.87
C GLY A 245 0.28 -6.90 -41.95
N ALA A 246 0.91 -8.07 -41.77
CA ALA A 246 1.91 -8.58 -42.75
C ALA A 246 2.03 -10.11 -42.76
N VAL A 247 2.62 -10.60 -43.80
CA VAL A 247 3.18 -11.96 -43.91
C VAL A 247 4.69 -11.86 -43.94
N VAL A 248 5.39 -12.68 -43.17
CA VAL A 248 6.83 -12.84 -43.19
C VAL A 248 7.18 -14.11 -43.95
N VAL A 249 8.15 -13.99 -44.82
CA VAL A 249 8.67 -15.07 -45.63
C VAL A 249 10.18 -15.20 -45.42
N GLU A 250 10.63 -16.41 -45.11
CA GLU A 250 12.05 -16.74 -44.97
C GLU A 250 12.42 -17.76 -46.05
N SER A 251 13.35 -17.37 -46.91
CA SER A 251 13.85 -18.19 -48.02
C SER A 251 15.36 -18.18 -48.05
N ALA A 252 16.00 -19.34 -48.18
CA ALA A 252 17.45 -19.46 -48.29
C ALA A 252 17.98 -18.99 -49.66
N THR A 253 17.12 -18.93 -50.67
CA THR A 253 17.43 -18.52 -52.05
C THR A 253 16.42 -17.47 -52.50
N GLU A 254 16.73 -16.75 -53.57
CA GLU A 254 15.75 -15.87 -54.21
C GLU A 254 14.55 -16.68 -54.70
N ALA A 255 13.35 -16.21 -54.33
CA ALA A 255 12.11 -16.86 -54.72
C ALA A 255 10.98 -15.83 -54.93
N THR A 256 10.03 -16.17 -55.80
CA THR A 256 8.81 -15.38 -55.96
C THR A 256 7.67 -16.00 -55.18
N VAL A 257 7.08 -15.26 -54.25
CA VAL A 257 5.90 -15.71 -53.50
C VAL A 257 4.64 -15.01 -53.99
N ARG A 258 3.54 -15.74 -53.94
CA ARG A 258 2.17 -15.25 -54.24
C ARG A 258 1.30 -15.37 -53.01
N VAL A 259 0.67 -14.25 -52.63
CA VAL A 259 -0.25 -14.16 -51.49
C VAL A 259 -1.65 -14.04 -52.05
N TYR A 260 -2.50 -14.99 -51.68
CA TYR A 260 -3.92 -15.03 -52.05
C TYR A 260 -4.76 -14.79 -50.81
N ASN A 261 -5.90 -14.11 -50.94
CA ASN A 261 -6.91 -14.03 -49.86
C ASN A 261 -7.71 -15.33 -49.76
N ALA A 262 -8.59 -15.40 -48.78
CA ALA A 262 -9.44 -16.58 -48.52
C ALA A 262 -10.41 -16.93 -49.69
N ALA A 263 -10.71 -15.92 -50.56
CA ALA A 263 -11.52 -16.10 -51.77
C ALA A 263 -10.71 -16.60 -52.96
N GLY A 264 -9.40 -16.86 -52.82
CA GLY A 264 -8.52 -17.32 -53.87
C GLY A 264 -8.00 -16.19 -54.82
N SER A 265 -8.30 -14.92 -54.50
CA SER A 265 -7.81 -13.80 -55.32
C SER A 265 -6.36 -13.46 -54.96
N LEU A 266 -5.51 -13.24 -55.96
CA LEU A 266 -4.12 -12.82 -55.77
C LEU A 266 -4.13 -11.37 -55.19
N VAL A 267 -3.56 -11.18 -54.00
CA VAL A 267 -3.47 -9.88 -53.31
C VAL A 267 -2.08 -9.26 -53.43
N ARG A 268 -1.04 -10.10 -53.46
CA ARG A 268 0.35 -9.68 -53.57
C ARG A 268 1.22 -10.70 -54.32
N ARG A 269 2.19 -10.19 -55.04
CA ARG A 269 3.33 -10.95 -55.54
C ARG A 269 4.58 -10.22 -55.06
N ALA A 270 5.52 -10.95 -54.49
CA ALA A 270 6.77 -10.37 -54.01
C ALA A 270 7.92 -11.31 -54.34
N ASP A 271 9.04 -10.72 -54.74
CA ASP A 271 10.32 -11.42 -54.83
C ASP A 271 11.01 -11.31 -53.47
N VAL A 272 11.42 -12.44 -52.91
CA VAL A 272 11.91 -12.58 -51.55
C VAL A 272 13.30 -13.22 -51.55
N ALA A 273 14.16 -12.72 -50.66
CA ALA A 273 15.46 -13.29 -50.36
C ALA A 273 15.75 -13.12 -48.88
N GLY A 274 16.22 -14.16 -48.23
CA GLY A 274 16.38 -14.14 -46.77
C GLY A 274 15.03 -13.96 -46.04
N LYS A 275 14.99 -13.12 -45.01
CA LYS A 275 13.78 -12.78 -44.25
C LYS A 275 13.13 -11.54 -44.84
N THR A 276 12.00 -11.69 -45.50
CA THR A 276 11.28 -10.61 -46.18
C THR A 276 9.87 -10.46 -45.56
N ARG A 277 9.46 -9.21 -45.26
CA ARG A 277 8.16 -8.84 -44.72
C ARG A 277 7.27 -8.24 -45.80
N ILE A 278 6.13 -8.85 -46.08
CA ILE A 278 5.10 -8.39 -47.03
C ILE A 278 4.02 -7.66 -46.25
N GLU A 279 4.06 -6.34 -46.30
CA GLU A 279 3.19 -5.44 -45.49
C GLU A 279 1.90 -5.02 -46.20
N GLY A 280 1.02 -4.32 -45.46
CA GLY A 280 -0.23 -3.76 -45.99
C GLY A 280 -1.34 -4.78 -46.20
N LEU A 281 -1.27 -5.92 -45.51
CA LEU A 281 -2.31 -6.93 -45.51
C LEU A 281 -3.31 -6.67 -44.35
N GLN A 282 -4.58 -6.73 -44.66
CA GLN A 282 -5.62 -6.63 -43.62
C GLN A 282 -5.66 -7.92 -42.80
N ARG A 283 -6.21 -7.80 -41.56
CA ARG A 283 -6.47 -8.97 -40.74
C ARG A 283 -7.30 -9.99 -41.49
N GLY A 284 -6.83 -11.22 -41.55
CA GLY A 284 -7.53 -12.27 -42.29
C GLY A 284 -6.69 -13.49 -42.56
N VAL A 285 -7.29 -14.43 -43.29
CA VAL A 285 -6.65 -15.69 -43.77
C VAL A 285 -6.10 -15.44 -45.16
N TYR A 286 -4.84 -15.83 -45.35
CA TYR A 286 -4.15 -15.80 -46.64
C TYR A 286 -3.54 -17.15 -46.98
N ILE A 287 -3.30 -17.37 -48.26
CA ILE A 287 -2.59 -18.53 -48.77
C ILE A 287 -1.33 -18.04 -49.47
N VAL A 288 -0.18 -18.50 -49.01
CA VAL A 288 1.13 -18.11 -49.54
C VAL A 288 1.86 -19.34 -50.04
N ASN A 289 2.07 -19.44 -51.34
CA ASN A 289 2.62 -20.64 -52.00
C ASN A 289 2.01 -21.96 -51.52
N GLY A 290 0.65 -22.00 -51.38
CA GLY A 290 -0.08 -23.18 -50.95
C GLY A 290 -0.22 -23.37 -49.44
N VAL A 291 0.43 -22.54 -48.63
CA VAL A 291 0.36 -22.60 -47.14
C VAL A 291 -0.60 -21.56 -46.63
N LYS A 292 -1.51 -21.99 -45.71
CA LYS A 292 -2.44 -21.10 -45.02
C LYS A 292 -1.72 -20.31 -43.92
N VAL A 293 -1.89 -19.01 -43.94
CA VAL A 293 -1.34 -18.07 -42.93
C VAL A 293 -2.46 -17.15 -42.41
N ILE A 294 -2.37 -16.77 -41.13
CA ILE A 294 -3.30 -15.83 -40.51
C ILE A 294 -2.56 -14.52 -40.25
N VAL A 295 -3.04 -13.42 -40.84
CA VAL A 295 -2.60 -12.04 -40.55
C VAL A 295 -3.52 -11.48 -39.47
N LYS A 296 -2.91 -11.01 -38.38
CA LYS A 296 -3.61 -10.41 -37.21
C LYS A 296 -3.89 -8.93 -37.39
#